data_8db81665d13d5921b680d5b5db792269
#
_entry.id   8db81665d13d5921b680d5b5db792269
#
_cell.length_a   1.000
_cell.length_b   1.000
_cell.length_c   1.000
_cell.angle_alpha   90.00
_cell.angle_beta   90.00
_cell.angle_gamma   90.00
#
_symmetry.space_group_name_H-M   'P 1'
#
loop_
_entity.id
_entity.type
_entity.pdbx_description
1 polymer ?
#
loop_
_entity_poly.entity_id
_entity_poly.type
_entity_poly.pdbx_seq_one_letter_code
_entity_poly.pdbx_strand_id
1 'polypeptide(L)'
;FGCFSASNAAARSLSQSLRAEFRASGLRVMNLYCGPTEDEWYQPLPPPKVTPQAVARTLVTGLQNGLEETYCGDVAKDVFERFRDNPLILERETTLAGDGA
;
A
#
# COMPACT_ATOMS: atom_id res chain seq x y z
N PHE A 1 -4.19 10.91 -10.78
CA PHE A 1 -3.84 9.60 -10.21
C PHE A 1 -4.94 8.53 -10.32
N GLY A 2 -6.03 8.79 -11.08
CA GLY A 2 -7.13 7.82 -11.20
C GLY A 2 -6.69 6.48 -11.77
N CYS A 3 -5.92 6.47 -12.86
CA CYS A 3 -5.40 5.24 -13.46
C CYS A 3 -4.39 4.53 -12.54
N PHE A 4 -3.60 5.30 -11.81
CA PHE A 4 -2.65 4.76 -10.84
C PHE A 4 -3.39 4.05 -9.70
N SER A 5 -4.41 4.67 -9.13
CA SER A 5 -5.23 4.07 -8.07
C SER A 5 -5.93 2.80 -8.55
N ALA A 6 -6.50 2.84 -9.76
CA ALA A 6 -7.20 1.70 -10.32
C ALA A 6 -6.25 0.52 -10.56
N SER A 7 -5.04 0.77 -11.06
CA SER A 7 -4.05 -0.29 -11.29
C SER A 7 -3.58 -0.92 -9.98
N ASN A 8 -3.40 -0.11 -8.93
CA ASN A 8 -3.02 -0.63 -7.62
C ASN A 8 -4.13 -1.45 -6.98
N ALA A 9 -5.39 -1.04 -7.12
CA ALA A 9 -6.53 -1.82 -6.64
C ALA A 9 -6.65 -3.15 -7.38
N ALA A 10 -6.41 -3.14 -8.70
CA ALA A 10 -6.39 -4.35 -9.51
C ALA A 10 -5.26 -5.30 -9.08
N ALA A 11 -4.07 -4.79 -8.83
CA ALA A 11 -2.94 -5.57 -8.34
C ALA A 11 -3.25 -6.24 -7.00
N ARG A 12 -3.88 -5.50 -6.08
CA ARG A 12 -4.30 -6.05 -4.79
C ARG A 12 -5.32 -7.18 -4.95
N SER A 13 -6.32 -6.98 -5.81
CA SER A 13 -7.34 -7.99 -6.09
C SER A 13 -6.71 -9.24 -6.70
N LEU A 14 -5.79 -9.08 -7.64
CA LEU A 14 -5.05 -10.17 -8.25
C LEU A 14 -4.24 -10.93 -7.20
N SER A 15 -3.55 -10.24 -6.31
CA SER A 15 -2.78 -10.86 -5.23
C SER A 15 -3.66 -11.73 -4.33
N GLN A 16 -4.86 -11.24 -3.99
CA GLN A 16 -5.82 -12.00 -3.19
C GLN A 16 -6.28 -13.26 -3.90
N SER A 17 -6.54 -13.17 -5.20
CA SER A 17 -6.94 -14.33 -6.02
C SER A 17 -5.82 -15.36 -6.12
N LEU A 18 -4.58 -14.93 -6.33
CA LEU A 18 -3.42 -15.80 -6.38
C LEU A 18 -3.20 -16.51 -5.03
N ARG A 19 -3.36 -15.78 -3.94
CA ARG A 19 -3.22 -16.34 -2.60
C ARG A 19 -4.25 -17.46 -2.37
N ALA A 20 -5.49 -17.22 -2.75
CA ALA A 20 -6.56 -18.22 -2.62
C ALA A 20 -6.30 -19.43 -3.52
N GLU A 21 -5.92 -19.19 -4.77
CA GLU A 21 -5.72 -20.25 -5.76
C GLU A 21 -4.55 -21.18 -5.41
N PHE A 22 -3.45 -20.61 -4.93
CA PHE A 22 -2.21 -21.36 -4.68
C PHE A 22 -1.95 -21.68 -3.22
N ARG A 23 -2.89 -21.45 -2.34
CA ARG A 23 -2.73 -21.74 -0.89
C ARG A 23 -2.34 -23.19 -0.63
N ALA A 24 -2.99 -24.11 -1.32
CA ALA A 24 -2.75 -25.55 -1.13
C ALA A 24 -1.39 -26.01 -1.65
N SER A 25 -0.78 -25.28 -2.59
CA SER A 25 0.52 -25.63 -3.15
C SER A 25 1.70 -25.03 -2.36
N GLY A 26 1.42 -24.31 -1.27
CA GLY A 26 2.46 -23.72 -0.43
C GLY A 26 3.02 -22.41 -0.95
N LEU A 27 2.48 -21.85 -2.02
CA LEU A 27 2.89 -20.55 -2.51
C LEU A 27 2.40 -19.47 -1.55
N ARG A 28 3.31 -18.58 -1.15
CA ARG A 28 2.97 -17.44 -0.32
C ARG A 28 2.93 -16.17 -1.15
N VAL A 29 1.89 -15.36 -0.92
CA VAL A 29 1.72 -14.08 -1.57
C VAL A 29 1.57 -13.02 -0.48
N MET A 30 2.50 -12.07 -0.45
CA MET A 30 2.48 -10.97 0.51
C MET A 30 2.30 -9.66 -0.23
N ASN A 31 1.40 -8.81 0.28
CA ASN A 31 1.25 -7.44 -0.18
C ASN A 31 1.98 -6.50 0.77
N LEU A 32 2.80 -5.64 0.19
CA LEU A 32 3.44 -4.56 0.93
C LEU A 32 2.87 -3.23 0.42
N TYR A 33 2.37 -2.43 1.34
CA TYR A 33 1.80 -1.13 1.06
C TYR A 33 2.72 -0.05 1.62
N CYS A 34 3.02 0.94 0.79
CA CYS A 34 3.82 2.07 1.24
C CYS A 34 3.27 3.36 0.63
N GLY A 35 3.53 4.47 1.31
CA GLY A 35 3.31 5.79 0.75
C GLY A 35 4.39 6.13 -0.27
N PRO A 36 4.47 7.40 -0.71
CA PRO A 36 5.51 7.83 -1.64
C PRO A 36 6.91 7.52 -1.10
N THR A 37 7.76 6.98 -1.98
CA THR A 37 9.14 6.67 -1.65
C THR A 37 10.07 7.83 -2.05
N GLU A 38 11.24 7.91 -1.41
CA GLU A 38 12.27 8.88 -1.77
C GLU A 38 13.00 8.42 -3.03
N ASP A 39 12.37 8.64 -4.19
CA ASP A 39 12.93 8.36 -5.51
C ASP A 39 12.50 9.43 -6.52
N GLU A 40 13.02 9.35 -7.74
CA GLU A 40 12.77 10.35 -8.76
C GLU A 40 11.29 10.46 -9.15
N TRP A 41 10.57 9.35 -9.16
CA TRP A 41 9.17 9.32 -9.54
C TRP A 41 8.31 10.15 -8.59
N TYR A 42 8.61 10.10 -7.29
CA TYR A 42 7.86 10.80 -6.25
C TYR A 42 8.49 12.12 -5.82
N GLN A 43 9.56 12.54 -6.48
CA GLN A 43 10.27 13.77 -6.10
C GLN A 43 9.39 15.01 -6.00
N PRO A 44 8.40 15.25 -6.89
CA PRO A 44 7.52 16.42 -6.78
C PRO A 44 6.56 16.39 -5.61
N LEU A 45 6.38 15.24 -4.94
CA LEU A 45 5.46 15.12 -3.83
C LEU A 45 6.10 15.61 -2.54
N PRO A 46 5.31 16.28 -1.66
CA PRO A 46 5.85 16.72 -0.37
C PRO A 46 6.07 15.54 0.58
N PRO A 47 6.99 15.70 1.56
CA PRO A 47 7.13 14.72 2.62
C PRO A 47 5.84 14.63 3.46
N PRO A 48 5.59 13.52 4.21
CA PRO A 48 6.57 12.47 4.49
C PRO A 48 6.67 11.42 3.38
N LYS A 49 7.88 10.92 3.17
CA LYS A 49 8.17 9.84 2.24
C LYS A 49 8.97 8.76 2.96
N VAL A 50 8.85 7.52 2.48
CA VAL A 50 9.63 6.41 3.02
C VAL A 50 10.89 6.20 2.18
N THR A 51 11.97 5.73 2.81
CA THR A 51 13.21 5.44 2.09
C THR A 51 13.12 4.05 1.44
N PRO A 52 13.84 3.83 0.31
CA PRO A 52 13.91 2.50 -0.28
C PRO A 52 14.44 1.45 0.70
N GLN A 53 15.36 1.83 1.59
CA GLN A 53 15.89 0.93 2.61
C GLN A 53 14.83 0.52 3.62
N ALA A 54 13.95 1.45 4.02
CA ALA A 54 12.85 1.13 4.92
C ALA A 54 11.85 0.17 4.27
N VAL A 55 11.57 0.35 2.99
CA VAL A 55 10.70 -0.56 2.22
C VAL A 55 11.30 -1.96 2.18
N ALA A 56 12.60 -2.05 1.88
CA ALA A 56 13.30 -3.35 1.83
C ALA A 56 13.28 -4.06 3.18
N ARG A 57 13.53 -3.33 4.27
CA ARG A 57 13.49 -3.92 5.63
C ARG A 57 12.09 -4.41 5.98
N THR A 58 11.07 -3.63 5.66
CA THR A 58 9.68 -4.03 5.91
C THR A 58 9.33 -5.30 5.13
N LEU A 59 9.77 -5.38 3.88
CA LEU A 59 9.57 -6.55 3.04
C LEU A 59 10.19 -7.81 3.66
N VAL A 60 11.47 -7.74 4.04
CA VAL A 60 12.19 -8.87 4.62
C VAL A 60 11.56 -9.30 5.93
N THR A 61 11.25 -8.36 6.81
CA THR A 61 10.61 -8.64 8.09
C THR A 61 9.25 -9.31 7.91
N GLY A 62 8.45 -8.81 6.96
CA GLY A 62 7.15 -9.40 6.64
C GLY A 62 7.27 -10.84 6.16
N LEU A 63 8.22 -11.11 5.27
CA LEU A 63 8.48 -12.48 4.78
C LEU A 63 8.93 -13.41 5.90
N GLN A 64 9.84 -12.95 6.76
CA GLN A 64 10.33 -13.74 7.89
C GLN A 64 9.21 -14.09 8.87
N ASN A 65 8.25 -13.20 9.06
CA ASN A 65 7.14 -13.40 9.98
C ASN A 65 5.90 -14.04 9.32
N GLY A 66 5.98 -14.38 8.05
CA GLY A 66 4.89 -15.02 7.33
C GLY A 66 3.64 -14.15 7.15
N LEU A 67 3.82 -12.84 7.09
CA LEU A 67 2.70 -11.92 6.93
C LEU A 67 2.13 -11.97 5.51
N GLU A 68 0.83 -11.83 5.40
CA GLU A 68 0.14 -11.71 4.10
C GLU A 68 -0.01 -10.25 3.67
N GLU A 69 -0.11 -9.36 4.65
CA GLU A 69 -0.26 -7.91 4.43
C GLU A 69 0.73 -7.19 5.34
N THR A 70 1.44 -6.23 4.81
CA THR A 70 2.36 -5.41 5.60
C THR A 70 2.40 -3.97 5.09
N TYR A 71 2.77 -3.06 5.97
CA TYR A 71 2.69 -1.63 5.71
C TYR A 71 4.02 -0.97 6.07
N CYS A 72 4.51 -0.13 5.17
CA CYS A 72 5.73 0.63 5.39
C CYS A 72 5.39 2.11 5.58
N GLY A 73 5.65 2.62 6.78
CA GLY A 73 5.41 4.02 7.12
C GLY A 73 4.03 4.28 7.70
N ASP A 74 3.95 5.35 8.45
CA ASP A 74 2.73 5.71 9.20
C ASP A 74 1.60 6.14 8.27
N VAL A 75 1.92 6.75 7.13
CA VAL A 75 0.92 7.18 6.15
C VAL A 75 0.16 5.99 5.57
N ALA A 76 0.89 4.95 5.14
CA ALA A 76 0.27 3.76 4.58
C ALA A 76 -0.62 3.06 5.62
N LYS A 77 -0.13 2.94 6.85
CA LYS A 77 -0.88 2.37 7.96
C LYS A 77 -2.17 3.13 8.22
N ASP A 78 -2.07 4.46 8.36
CA ASP A 78 -3.20 5.32 8.64
C ASP A 78 -4.26 5.24 7.55
N VAL A 79 -3.85 5.33 6.28
CA VAL A 79 -4.77 5.28 5.14
C VAL A 79 -5.51 3.94 5.10
N PHE A 80 -4.81 2.82 5.33
CA PHE A 80 -5.45 1.51 5.31
C PHE A 80 -6.40 1.30 6.48
N GLU A 81 -6.07 1.78 7.66
CA GLU A 81 -6.96 1.73 8.82
C GLU A 81 -8.25 2.52 8.56
N ARG A 82 -8.11 3.72 8.00
CA ARG A 82 -9.25 4.56 7.66
C ARG A 82 -10.11 3.96 6.56
N PHE A 83 -9.49 3.38 5.55
CA PHE A 83 -10.21 2.70 4.46
C PHE A 83 -11.03 1.53 5.00
N ARG A 84 -10.44 0.74 5.89
CA ARG A 84 -11.11 -0.41 6.51
C ARG A 84 -12.29 0.05 7.36
N ASP A 85 -12.12 1.13 8.13
CA ASP A 85 -13.14 1.61 9.05
C ASP A 85 -14.29 2.31 8.32
N ASN A 86 -13.98 3.21 7.38
CA ASN A 86 -15.00 3.89 6.58
C ASN A 86 -14.41 4.45 5.28
N PRO A 87 -14.52 3.70 4.18
CA PRO A 87 -13.94 4.12 2.91
C PRO A 87 -14.56 5.40 2.34
N LEU A 88 -15.83 5.69 2.64
CA LEU A 88 -16.48 6.89 2.13
C LEU A 88 -15.96 8.16 2.81
N ILE A 89 -15.68 8.08 4.10
CA ILE A 89 -15.09 9.22 4.82
C ILE A 89 -13.67 9.48 4.32
N LEU A 90 -12.89 8.43 4.12
CA LEU A 90 -11.54 8.55 3.58
C LEU A 90 -11.57 9.18 2.18
N GLU A 91 -12.48 8.75 1.33
CA GLU A 91 -12.66 9.31 -0.01
C GLU A 91 -12.92 10.82 0.04
N ARG A 92 -13.82 11.25 0.91
CA ARG A 92 -14.14 12.67 1.07
C ARG A 92 -12.95 13.49 1.55
N GLU A 93 -12.25 13.00 2.56
CA GLU A 93 -11.08 13.69 3.13
C GLU A 93 -9.98 13.82 2.07
N THR A 94 -9.73 12.76 1.31
CA THR A 94 -8.72 12.75 0.26
C THR A 94 -9.09 13.71 -0.87
N THR A 95 -10.35 13.74 -1.28
CA THR A 95 -10.85 14.63 -2.32
C THR A 95 -10.73 16.10 -1.90
N LEU A 96 -11.12 16.43 -0.68
CA LEU A 96 -11.00 17.79 -0.15
C LEU A 96 -9.54 18.25 -0.09
N ALA A 97 -8.64 17.39 0.33
CA ALA A 97 -7.21 17.67 0.35
C ALA A 97 -6.67 17.89 -1.07
N GLY A 98 -7.14 17.09 -2.03
CA GLY A 98 -6.77 17.23 -3.44
C GLY A 98 -7.28 18.51 -4.06
N ASP A 99 -8.51 18.90 -3.75
CA ASP A 99 -9.12 20.14 -4.24
C ASP A 99 -8.44 21.38 -3.67
N GLY A 100 -7.85 21.27 -2.50
CA GLY A 100 -7.08 22.34 -1.90
C GLY A 100 -5.72 22.55 -2.54
N ALA A 101 -5.36 21.65 -3.41
CA ALA A 101 -4.13 21.76 -4.19
C ALA A 101 -4.41 22.42 -5.52
#